data_6bd06db74e78b3a1df1477892354f152
#
_entry.id   6bd06db74e78b3a1df1477892354f152
#
_cell.length_a   1.000
_cell.length_b   1.000
_cell.length_c   1.000
_cell.angle_alpha   90.00
_cell.angle_beta   90.00
_cell.angle_gamma   90.00
#
_symmetry.space_group_name_H-M   'P 1'
#
loop_
_entity.id
_entity.type
_entity.pdbx_description
1 polymer ?
#
loop_
_entity_poly.entity_id
_entity_poly.type
_entity_poly.pdbx_seq_one_letter_code
_entity_poly.pdbx_strand_id
1 'polypeptide(L)'
;MAMYPVYAAAVQAIYENVDEQWCDLHIVTDTSLKTFEQLINDEIDLVFMAKPSDEQFAEARAQGKTLRLTPMGREAFVFFVNAKNPIDNLTAEQIQEIYTRKITNWKKLGGVNSRIMPFQRPDGSGSQTAMHRIMQDKPLTKPIREEYQQLMGGIINRVADYRNYPNSIGYSFRYFATSMFYNEGIKLVSINGVAPTVENIQNGDYPFSAEFYMITLENPSKESQQLIDWFLSPLGQQLVEQTGYVPLKTL
;
A
#
# COMPACT_ATOMS: atom_id res chain seq x y z
N MET A 1 -6.91 -5.23 3.13
CA MET A 1 -6.15 -5.80 4.26
C MET A 1 -5.00 -4.92 4.75
N ALA A 2 -4.47 -3.98 3.96
CA ALA A 2 -3.38 -3.08 4.39
C ALA A 2 -3.80 -2.05 5.45
N MET A 3 -5.09 -1.76 5.62
CA MET A 3 -5.58 -0.75 6.58
C MET A 3 -6.06 -1.32 7.92
N TYR A 4 -6.06 -2.63 8.08
CA TYR A 4 -6.52 -3.26 9.31
C TYR A 4 -5.82 -2.76 10.59
N PRO A 5 -4.49 -2.53 10.61
CA PRO A 5 -3.83 -2.03 11.82
C PRO A 5 -4.18 -0.58 12.20
N VAL A 6 -4.27 0.33 11.20
CA VAL A 6 -4.73 1.72 11.44
C VAL A 6 -6.13 1.69 12.02
N TYR A 7 -6.98 0.88 11.42
CA TYR A 7 -8.33 0.70 11.82
C TYR A 7 -8.46 0.11 13.24
N ALA A 8 -7.74 -0.99 13.53
CA ALA A 8 -7.76 -1.59 14.86
C ALA A 8 -7.23 -0.63 15.93
N ALA A 9 -6.16 0.12 15.64
CA ALA A 9 -5.62 1.11 16.54
C ALA A 9 -6.56 2.32 16.70
N ALA A 10 -7.22 2.76 15.63
CA ALA A 10 -8.23 3.82 15.69
C ALA A 10 -9.43 3.41 16.53
N VAL A 11 -9.93 2.20 16.33
CA VAL A 11 -11.01 1.62 17.14
C VAL A 11 -10.61 1.57 18.61
N GLN A 12 -9.41 1.06 18.90
CA GLN A 12 -8.93 0.98 20.27
C GLN A 12 -8.78 2.38 20.90
N ALA A 13 -8.20 3.34 20.17
CA ALA A 13 -8.07 4.71 20.64
C ALA A 13 -9.43 5.41 20.83
N ILE A 14 -10.41 5.11 19.98
CA ILE A 14 -11.80 5.57 20.13
C ILE A 14 -12.39 4.98 21.41
N TYR A 15 -12.30 3.66 21.63
CA TYR A 15 -12.79 3.02 22.84
C TYR A 15 -12.08 3.48 24.13
N GLU A 16 -10.81 3.85 24.08
CA GLU A 16 -10.03 4.28 25.25
C GLU A 16 -10.21 5.78 25.59
N ASN A 17 -10.62 6.61 24.61
CA ASN A 17 -10.61 8.09 24.78
C ASN A 17 -11.96 8.76 24.53
N VAL A 18 -13.03 8.00 24.32
CA VAL A 18 -14.32 8.57 23.92
C VAL A 18 -15.35 8.44 25.04
N ASP A 19 -16.02 9.57 25.33
CA ASP A 19 -17.25 9.61 26.11
C ASP A 19 -18.28 8.65 25.52
N GLU A 20 -19.24 8.18 26.36
CA GLU A 20 -20.32 7.21 26.04
C GLU A 20 -21.10 7.48 24.72
N GLN A 21 -20.92 8.66 24.12
CA GLN A 21 -21.59 9.07 22.87
C GLN A 21 -21.15 8.30 21.61
N TRP A 22 -20.03 7.56 21.64
CA TRP A 22 -19.49 6.80 20.50
C TRP A 22 -19.81 5.29 20.57
N CYS A 23 -20.61 4.87 21.52
CA CYS A 23 -20.93 3.47 21.74
C CYS A 23 -21.71 2.79 20.59
N ASP A 24 -22.24 3.56 19.63
CA ASP A 24 -23.00 3.06 18.50
C ASP A 24 -22.17 2.89 17.20
N LEU A 25 -20.84 2.99 17.26
CA LEU A 25 -19.97 2.78 16.11
C LEU A 25 -19.96 1.30 15.72
N HIS A 26 -20.72 0.95 14.69
CA HIS A 26 -20.74 -0.41 14.14
C HIS A 26 -19.66 -0.57 13.07
N ILE A 27 -18.65 -1.40 13.37
CA ILE A 27 -17.47 -1.54 12.54
C ILE A 27 -17.48 -2.88 11.80
N VAL A 28 -17.51 -2.83 10.46
CA VAL A 28 -17.50 -4.00 9.58
C VAL A 28 -16.15 -4.10 8.88
N THR A 29 -15.52 -5.28 8.91
CA THR A 29 -14.29 -5.55 8.17
C THR A 29 -14.56 -6.51 7.03
N ASP A 30 -14.30 -6.08 5.80
CA ASP A 30 -14.45 -6.91 4.61
C ASP A 30 -13.40 -6.56 3.54
N THR A 31 -13.52 -7.13 2.34
CA THR A 31 -12.68 -6.75 1.20
C THR A 31 -13.02 -5.34 0.72
N SER A 32 -12.06 -4.63 0.13
CA SER A 32 -12.29 -3.27 -0.38
C SER A 32 -13.43 -3.19 -1.39
N LEU A 33 -13.66 -4.25 -2.18
CA LEU A 33 -14.78 -4.29 -3.12
C LEU A 33 -16.11 -4.34 -2.37
N LYS A 34 -16.24 -5.24 -1.42
CA LYS A 34 -17.49 -5.44 -0.70
C LYS A 34 -17.84 -4.24 0.21
N THR A 35 -16.85 -3.63 0.88
CA THR A 35 -17.08 -2.41 1.66
C THR A 35 -17.46 -1.22 0.76
N PHE A 36 -16.94 -1.16 -0.46
CA PHE A 36 -17.36 -0.17 -1.44
C PHE A 36 -18.82 -0.37 -1.89
N GLU A 37 -19.21 -1.61 -2.19
CA GLU A 37 -20.59 -1.97 -2.52
C GLU A 37 -21.55 -1.61 -1.37
N GLN A 38 -21.17 -1.89 -0.12
CA GLN A 38 -21.96 -1.51 1.06
C GLN A 38 -22.15 0.02 1.18
N LEU A 39 -21.10 0.80 0.90
CA LEU A 39 -21.18 2.27 0.91
C LEU A 39 -22.16 2.79 -0.13
N ILE A 40 -22.08 2.33 -1.38
CA ILE A 40 -22.98 2.83 -2.44
C ILE A 40 -24.41 2.33 -2.31
N ASN A 41 -24.63 1.26 -1.52
CA ASN A 41 -25.96 0.74 -1.17
C ASN A 41 -26.54 1.35 0.10
N ASP A 42 -25.90 2.38 0.69
CA ASP A 42 -26.30 3.02 1.95
C ASP A 42 -26.34 2.06 3.16
N GLU A 43 -25.56 0.98 3.12
CA GLU A 43 -25.45 0.02 4.24
C GLU A 43 -24.44 0.47 5.30
N ILE A 44 -23.46 1.29 4.90
CA ILE A 44 -22.44 1.92 5.76
C ILE A 44 -22.21 3.37 5.34
N ASP A 45 -21.84 4.23 6.28
CA ASP A 45 -21.68 5.66 6.08
C ASP A 45 -20.27 6.10 5.66
N LEU A 46 -19.26 5.31 6.01
CA LEU A 46 -17.85 5.64 5.80
C LEU A 46 -17.01 4.39 5.57
N VAL A 47 -16.09 4.46 4.62
CA VAL A 47 -15.13 3.39 4.35
C VAL A 47 -13.69 3.92 4.32
N PHE A 48 -12.75 3.10 4.80
CA PHE A 48 -11.32 3.34 4.72
C PHE A 48 -10.73 2.47 3.63
N MET A 49 -10.30 3.08 2.52
CA MET A 49 -9.73 2.33 1.41
C MET A 49 -8.77 3.18 0.54
N ALA A 50 -8.04 2.51 -0.35
CA ALA A 50 -7.33 3.19 -1.42
C ALA A 50 -8.32 3.90 -2.36
N LYS A 51 -7.80 4.81 -3.20
CA LYS A 51 -8.63 5.51 -4.21
C LYS A 51 -9.43 4.50 -5.04
N PRO A 52 -10.74 4.66 -5.15
CA PRO A 52 -11.58 3.83 -6.01
C PRO A 52 -11.09 3.79 -7.45
N SER A 53 -11.38 2.71 -8.16
CA SER A 53 -11.10 2.60 -9.58
C SER A 53 -12.09 3.44 -10.41
N ASP A 54 -11.77 3.67 -11.68
CA ASP A 54 -12.68 4.40 -12.59
C ASP A 54 -14.00 3.66 -12.78
N GLU A 55 -13.98 2.31 -12.73
CA GLU A 55 -15.18 1.48 -12.78
C GLU A 55 -16.04 1.70 -11.53
N GLN A 56 -15.44 1.75 -10.34
CA GLN A 56 -16.15 2.03 -9.08
C GLN A 56 -16.76 3.45 -9.08
N PHE A 57 -16.04 4.45 -9.60
CA PHE A 57 -16.61 5.78 -9.78
C PHE A 57 -17.77 5.78 -10.76
N ALA A 58 -17.69 5.00 -11.85
CA ALA A 58 -18.77 4.88 -12.82
C ALA A 58 -19.99 4.18 -12.22
N GLU A 59 -19.78 3.14 -11.43
CA GLU A 59 -20.83 2.40 -10.73
C GLU A 59 -21.58 3.30 -9.73
N ALA A 60 -20.86 4.03 -8.87
CA ALA A 60 -21.47 4.98 -7.94
C ALA A 60 -22.32 6.03 -8.69
N ARG A 61 -21.79 6.60 -9.77
CA ARG A 61 -22.53 7.57 -10.61
C ARG A 61 -23.78 6.97 -11.27
N ALA A 62 -23.71 5.71 -11.72
CA ALA A 62 -24.86 5.02 -12.30
C ALA A 62 -26.00 4.84 -11.29
N GLN A 63 -25.69 4.78 -10.01
CA GLN A 63 -26.66 4.74 -8.91
C GLN A 63 -27.04 6.15 -8.40
N GLY A 64 -26.60 7.22 -9.06
CA GLY A 64 -26.85 8.61 -8.63
C GLY A 64 -26.08 9.01 -7.38
N LYS A 65 -25.01 8.28 -7.02
CA LYS A 65 -24.20 8.55 -5.84
C LYS A 65 -22.95 9.36 -6.20
N THR A 66 -22.62 10.34 -5.38
CA THR A 66 -21.37 11.10 -5.44
C THR A 66 -20.47 10.71 -4.27
N LEU A 67 -19.25 10.31 -4.58
CA LEU A 67 -18.25 9.95 -3.58
C LEU A 67 -17.49 11.19 -3.12
N ARG A 68 -17.35 11.37 -1.82
CA ARG A 68 -16.45 12.33 -1.19
C ARG A 68 -15.23 11.61 -0.64
N LEU A 69 -14.06 11.95 -1.17
CA LEU A 69 -12.77 11.37 -0.76
C LEU A 69 -12.02 12.35 0.14
N THR A 70 -11.74 11.93 1.36
CA THR A 70 -10.93 12.71 2.31
C THR A 70 -9.63 11.95 2.56
N PRO A 71 -8.45 12.45 2.14
CA PRO A 71 -7.18 11.81 2.44
C PRO A 71 -7.01 11.66 3.95
N MET A 72 -6.51 10.51 4.40
CA MET A 72 -6.23 10.25 5.81
C MET A 72 -4.74 10.10 6.08
N GLY A 73 -4.00 9.61 5.11
CA GLY A 73 -2.56 9.38 5.19
C GLY A 73 -2.01 8.86 3.87
N ARG A 74 -0.74 8.49 3.89
CA ARG A 74 -0.04 7.98 2.71
C ARG A 74 0.61 6.64 2.97
N GLU A 75 0.73 5.87 1.91
CA GLU A 75 1.47 4.61 1.86
C GLU A 75 2.36 4.61 0.62
N ALA A 76 3.43 3.85 0.65
CA ALA A 76 4.29 3.68 -0.51
C ALA A 76 4.35 2.22 -0.96
N PHE A 77 4.33 2.03 -2.27
CA PHE A 77 4.66 0.75 -2.86
C PHE A 77 6.17 0.68 -3.08
N VAL A 78 6.82 -0.24 -2.38
CA VAL A 78 8.27 -0.31 -2.33
C VAL A 78 8.79 -1.56 -3.00
N PHE A 79 9.99 -1.45 -3.56
CA PHE A 79 10.79 -2.55 -4.05
C PHE A 79 11.94 -2.81 -3.08
N PHE A 80 12.27 -4.08 -2.92
CA PHE A 80 13.35 -4.48 -2.04
C PHE A 80 14.16 -5.62 -2.66
N VAL A 81 15.43 -5.63 -2.32
CA VAL A 81 16.39 -6.66 -2.71
C VAL A 81 16.98 -7.29 -1.47
N ASN A 82 17.69 -8.41 -1.63
CA ASN A 82 18.48 -8.97 -0.54
C ASN A 82 19.48 -7.93 0.00
N ALA A 83 19.67 -7.85 1.31
CA ALA A 83 20.55 -6.86 1.94
C ALA A 83 22.00 -6.89 1.41
N LYS A 84 22.47 -8.06 0.92
CA LYS A 84 23.82 -8.23 0.31
C LYS A 84 23.88 -7.81 -1.16
N ASN A 85 22.76 -7.48 -1.80
CA ASN A 85 22.76 -6.99 -3.17
C ASN A 85 23.38 -5.59 -3.22
N PRO A 86 24.33 -5.27 -4.11
CA PRO A 86 24.96 -3.95 -4.15
C PRO A 86 24.06 -2.84 -4.74
N ILE A 87 22.90 -3.19 -5.26
CA ILE A 87 21.97 -2.21 -5.87
C ILE A 87 21.19 -1.46 -4.78
N ASP A 88 21.30 -0.14 -4.76
CA ASP A 88 20.59 0.75 -3.83
C ASP A 88 19.53 1.62 -4.50
N ASN A 89 19.58 1.71 -5.85
CA ASN A 89 18.66 2.53 -6.63
C ASN A 89 18.31 1.85 -7.95
N LEU A 90 17.06 1.99 -8.36
CA LEU A 90 16.55 1.59 -9.67
C LEU A 90 15.68 2.71 -10.24
N THR A 91 15.61 2.84 -11.56
CA THR A 91 14.59 3.69 -12.15
C THR A 91 13.27 2.97 -12.26
N ALA A 92 12.17 3.71 -12.34
CA ALA A 92 10.84 3.13 -12.59
C ALA A 92 10.85 2.30 -13.89
N GLU A 93 11.54 2.75 -14.92
CA GLU A 93 11.68 2.01 -16.17
C GLU A 93 12.48 0.72 -15.98
N GLN A 94 13.58 0.74 -15.23
CA GLN A 94 14.36 -0.47 -14.92
C GLN A 94 13.53 -1.51 -14.16
N ILE A 95 12.66 -1.08 -13.23
CA ILE A 95 11.69 -1.98 -12.58
C ILE A 95 10.79 -2.64 -13.63
N GLN A 96 10.20 -1.87 -14.52
CA GLN A 96 9.36 -2.40 -15.59
C GLN A 96 10.15 -3.35 -16.50
N GLU A 97 11.40 -3.03 -16.85
CA GLU A 97 12.25 -3.89 -17.67
C GLU A 97 12.67 -5.19 -16.99
N ILE A 98 12.85 -5.18 -15.68
CA ILE A 98 13.07 -6.40 -14.89
C ILE A 98 11.83 -7.31 -14.96
N TYR A 99 10.66 -6.77 -14.71
CA TYR A 99 9.42 -7.55 -14.64
C TYR A 99 8.82 -7.91 -16.02
N THR A 100 9.27 -7.28 -17.10
CA THR A 100 9.03 -7.71 -18.49
C THR A 100 10.15 -8.62 -19.03
N ARG A 101 11.17 -8.97 -18.24
CA ARG A 101 12.34 -9.79 -18.62
C ARG A 101 13.24 -9.16 -19.71
N LYS A 102 13.14 -7.87 -19.99
CA LYS A 102 14.12 -7.17 -20.84
C LYS A 102 15.47 -7.09 -20.16
N ILE A 103 15.48 -6.86 -18.84
CA ILE A 103 16.69 -6.94 -18.01
C ILE A 103 16.58 -8.20 -17.13
N THR A 104 17.53 -9.12 -17.32
CA THR A 104 17.54 -10.44 -16.65
C THR A 104 18.80 -10.70 -15.83
N ASN A 105 19.74 -9.75 -15.79
CA ASN A 105 21.01 -9.89 -15.09
C ASN A 105 21.38 -8.58 -14.40
N TRP A 106 21.74 -8.66 -13.13
CA TRP A 106 22.11 -7.51 -12.30
C TRP A 106 23.33 -6.75 -12.83
N LYS A 107 24.25 -7.41 -13.57
CA LYS A 107 25.41 -6.75 -14.19
C LYS A 107 24.99 -5.59 -15.10
N LYS A 108 23.82 -5.69 -15.76
CA LYS A 108 23.29 -4.60 -16.61
C LYS A 108 22.90 -3.34 -15.83
N LEU A 109 22.74 -3.48 -14.51
CA LEU A 109 22.35 -2.42 -13.59
C LEU A 109 23.49 -2.00 -12.64
N GLY A 110 24.74 -2.45 -12.94
CA GLY A 110 25.89 -2.16 -12.09
C GLY A 110 26.10 -3.13 -10.93
N GLY A 111 25.28 -4.17 -10.83
CA GLY A 111 25.38 -5.20 -9.81
C GLY A 111 26.28 -6.38 -10.20
N VAL A 112 26.21 -7.46 -9.43
CA VAL A 112 26.96 -8.69 -9.66
C VAL A 112 26.50 -9.42 -10.92
N ASN A 113 27.36 -10.22 -11.54
CA ASN A 113 26.98 -11.04 -12.70
C ASN A 113 26.13 -12.23 -12.26
N SER A 114 24.85 -11.98 -12.00
CA SER A 114 23.89 -13.00 -11.62
C SER A 114 22.52 -12.72 -12.22
N ARG A 115 21.77 -13.81 -12.49
CA ARG A 115 20.39 -13.71 -13.00
C ARG A 115 19.47 -13.07 -11.96
N ILE A 116 18.64 -12.12 -12.39
CA ILE A 116 17.60 -11.52 -11.54
C ILE A 116 16.45 -12.51 -11.33
N MET A 117 16.01 -12.63 -10.08
CA MET A 117 14.84 -13.43 -9.68
C MET A 117 13.74 -12.49 -9.18
N PRO A 118 12.84 -12.02 -10.05
CA PRO A 118 11.76 -11.12 -9.67
C PRO A 118 10.55 -11.91 -9.16
N PHE A 119 10.36 -11.87 -7.86
CA PHE A 119 9.20 -12.49 -7.23
C PHE A 119 7.92 -11.72 -7.51
N GLN A 120 6.81 -12.45 -7.67
CA GLN A 120 5.48 -11.90 -7.92
C GLN A 120 4.45 -12.51 -6.98
N ARG A 121 3.35 -11.77 -6.83
CA ARG A 121 2.18 -12.17 -6.06
C ARG A 121 1.08 -12.69 -6.98
N PRO A 122 0.08 -13.43 -6.46
CA PRO A 122 -1.09 -13.84 -7.21
C PRO A 122 -1.86 -12.65 -7.78
N ASP A 123 -2.43 -12.82 -8.96
CA ASP A 123 -3.45 -11.91 -9.46
C ASP A 123 -4.60 -11.80 -8.45
N GLY A 124 -5.15 -10.60 -8.30
CA GLY A 124 -6.16 -10.30 -7.29
C GLY A 124 -5.62 -9.97 -5.88
N SER A 125 -4.31 -10.12 -5.62
CA SER A 125 -3.73 -9.54 -4.39
C SER A 125 -3.54 -8.03 -4.55
N GLY A 126 -3.74 -7.26 -3.46
CA GLY A 126 -3.61 -5.79 -3.50
C GLY A 126 -2.23 -5.32 -3.98
N SER A 127 -1.15 -6.02 -3.60
CA SER A 127 0.20 -5.69 -4.08
C SER A 127 0.41 -6.03 -5.55
N GLN A 128 -0.21 -7.08 -6.08
CA GLN A 128 -0.15 -7.40 -7.51
C GLN A 128 -0.94 -6.37 -8.32
N THR A 129 -2.11 -5.95 -7.83
CA THR A 129 -2.91 -4.87 -8.46
C THR A 129 -2.12 -3.56 -8.51
N ALA A 130 -1.43 -3.20 -7.43
CA ALA A 130 -0.54 -2.03 -7.43
C ALA A 130 0.62 -2.18 -8.43
N MET A 131 1.21 -3.38 -8.51
CA MET A 131 2.26 -3.68 -9.49
C MET A 131 1.77 -3.52 -10.93
N HIS A 132 0.57 -4.00 -11.26
CA HIS A 132 -0.03 -3.79 -12.60
C HIS A 132 -0.14 -2.30 -12.95
N ARG A 133 -0.55 -1.45 -12.01
CA ARG A 133 -0.60 0.00 -12.23
C ARG A 133 0.79 0.60 -12.52
N ILE A 134 1.82 0.14 -11.80
CA ILE A 134 3.21 0.58 -12.03
C ILE A 134 3.72 0.13 -13.40
N MET A 135 3.31 -1.05 -13.84
CA MET A 135 3.66 -1.58 -15.17
C MET A 135 3.00 -0.81 -16.31
N GLN A 136 1.91 -0.08 -16.05
CA GLN A 136 1.13 0.62 -17.07
C GLN A 136 0.70 -0.37 -18.19
N ASP A 137 0.95 -0.04 -19.45
CA ASP A 137 0.63 -0.90 -20.60
C ASP A 137 1.64 -2.03 -20.86
N LYS A 138 2.69 -2.14 -20.02
CA LYS A 138 3.71 -3.19 -20.17
C LYS A 138 3.26 -4.48 -19.49
N PRO A 139 3.11 -5.59 -20.23
CA PRO A 139 2.63 -6.84 -19.62
C PRO A 139 3.67 -7.42 -18.67
N LEU A 140 3.26 -7.80 -17.48
CA LEU A 140 4.07 -8.62 -16.59
C LEU A 140 4.35 -9.98 -17.22
N THR A 141 5.61 -10.39 -17.20
CA THR A 141 5.96 -11.74 -17.60
C THR A 141 5.46 -12.73 -16.54
N LYS A 142 4.78 -13.78 -16.98
CA LYS A 142 4.33 -14.84 -16.06
C LYS A 142 5.52 -15.36 -15.23
N PRO A 143 5.40 -15.36 -13.90
CA PRO A 143 6.46 -15.87 -13.03
C PRO A 143 6.60 -17.38 -13.21
N ILE A 144 7.83 -17.88 -13.12
CA ILE A 144 8.03 -19.32 -12.95
C ILE A 144 7.60 -19.72 -11.54
N ARG A 145 7.33 -21.02 -11.32
CA ARG A 145 6.81 -21.51 -10.03
C ARG A 145 7.61 -21.04 -8.82
N GLU A 146 8.92 -20.92 -8.93
CA GLU A 146 9.80 -20.48 -7.86
C GLU A 146 9.66 -18.99 -7.53
N GLU A 147 9.20 -18.18 -8.49
CA GLU A 147 9.03 -16.72 -8.38
C GLU A 147 7.65 -16.32 -7.86
N TYR A 148 6.73 -17.28 -7.72
CA TYR A 148 5.36 -17.03 -7.32
C TYR A 148 5.18 -17.19 -5.82
N GLN A 149 4.71 -16.13 -5.15
CA GLN A 149 4.53 -16.10 -3.70
C GLN A 149 3.09 -15.79 -3.32
N GLN A 150 2.42 -16.75 -2.70
CA GLN A 150 1.01 -16.62 -2.31
C GLN A 150 0.79 -15.64 -1.16
N LEU A 151 1.70 -15.59 -0.19
CA LEU A 151 1.58 -14.74 0.99
C LEU A 151 2.50 -13.52 0.89
N MET A 152 2.07 -12.38 1.43
CA MET A 152 2.85 -11.14 1.39
C MET A 152 4.14 -11.26 2.21
N GLY A 153 4.09 -11.84 3.41
CA GLY A 153 5.29 -12.14 4.19
C GLY A 153 6.22 -13.15 3.51
N GLY A 154 5.66 -14.05 2.69
CA GLY A 154 6.43 -15.01 1.91
C GLY A 154 7.37 -14.36 0.89
N ILE A 155 6.96 -13.27 0.23
CA ILE A 155 7.83 -12.58 -0.73
C ILE A 155 9.02 -11.91 -0.03
N ILE A 156 8.82 -11.35 1.18
CA ILE A 156 9.87 -10.72 1.98
C ILE A 156 10.91 -11.77 2.40
N ASN A 157 10.46 -12.87 3.01
CA ASN A 157 11.34 -13.95 3.45
C ASN A 157 12.08 -14.60 2.26
N ARG A 158 11.40 -14.75 1.13
CA ARG A 158 12.04 -15.31 -0.07
C ARG A 158 13.15 -14.41 -0.62
N VAL A 159 12.95 -13.10 -0.63
CA VAL A 159 14.00 -12.16 -1.07
C VAL A 159 15.16 -12.17 -0.07
N ALA A 160 14.88 -12.26 1.23
CA ALA A 160 15.91 -12.35 2.27
C ALA A 160 16.76 -13.62 2.14
N ASP A 161 16.14 -14.79 1.88
CA ASP A 161 16.79 -16.09 2.08
C ASP A 161 16.94 -16.94 0.80
N TYR A 162 16.55 -16.40 -0.38
CA TYR A 162 16.52 -17.21 -1.60
C TYR A 162 17.90 -17.85 -1.90
N ARG A 163 18.02 -19.15 -1.60
CA ARG A 163 19.23 -19.98 -1.83
C ARG A 163 20.54 -19.31 -1.39
N ASN A 164 20.51 -18.40 -0.42
CA ASN A 164 21.64 -17.57 0.03
C ASN A 164 22.28 -16.70 -1.09
N TYR A 165 21.60 -16.46 -2.20
CA TYR A 165 22.08 -15.61 -3.29
C TYR A 165 21.37 -14.24 -3.28
N PRO A 166 22.13 -13.13 -3.36
CA PRO A 166 21.58 -11.77 -3.34
C PRO A 166 21.03 -11.35 -4.71
N ASN A 167 20.35 -12.25 -5.42
CA ASN A 167 19.91 -12.03 -6.80
C ASN A 167 18.41 -11.79 -6.96
N SER A 168 17.68 -11.77 -5.87
CA SER A 168 16.23 -11.61 -5.88
C SER A 168 15.79 -10.16 -5.71
N ILE A 169 14.62 -9.85 -6.26
CA ILE A 169 13.88 -8.60 -6.07
C ILE A 169 12.41 -8.94 -5.79
N GLY A 170 11.81 -8.20 -4.88
CA GLY A 170 10.40 -8.29 -4.56
C GLY A 170 9.78 -6.91 -4.36
N TYR A 171 8.49 -6.90 -4.07
CA TYR A 171 7.73 -5.68 -3.81
C TYR A 171 6.66 -5.91 -2.74
N SER A 172 6.30 -4.86 -2.06
CA SER A 172 5.20 -4.83 -1.09
C SER A 172 4.79 -3.38 -0.82
N PHE A 173 3.81 -3.21 0.07
CA PHE A 173 3.61 -1.92 0.71
C PHE A 173 4.68 -1.70 1.79
N ARG A 174 5.11 -0.44 1.96
CA ARG A 174 6.20 -0.08 2.87
C ARG A 174 5.94 -0.55 4.29
N TYR A 175 4.75 -0.28 4.81
CA TYR A 175 4.36 -0.72 6.15
C TYR A 175 4.54 -2.24 6.36
N PHE A 176 4.15 -3.05 5.38
CA PHE A 176 4.37 -4.50 5.44
C PHE A 176 5.86 -4.86 5.49
N ALA A 177 6.68 -4.21 4.68
CA ALA A 177 8.10 -4.53 4.56
C ALA A 177 8.94 -4.02 5.76
N THR A 178 8.50 -2.94 6.43
CA THR A 178 9.29 -2.28 7.47
C THR A 178 8.77 -2.52 8.89
N SER A 179 7.49 -2.90 9.04
CA SER A 179 6.85 -3.00 10.35
C SER A 179 6.20 -4.36 10.60
N MET A 180 5.28 -4.82 9.72
CA MET A 180 4.58 -6.09 9.96
C MET A 180 5.44 -7.33 9.75
N PHE A 181 6.29 -7.34 8.71
CA PHE A 181 7.16 -8.45 8.35
C PHE A 181 8.60 -7.97 8.19
N TYR A 182 9.05 -7.19 9.17
CA TYR A 182 10.43 -6.72 9.18
C TYR A 182 11.42 -7.90 9.08
N ASN A 183 12.35 -7.79 8.14
CA ASN A 183 13.41 -8.77 7.95
C ASN A 183 14.70 -8.05 7.54
N GLU A 184 15.72 -8.13 8.37
CA GLU A 184 17.04 -7.52 8.13
C GLU A 184 17.79 -8.09 6.91
N GLY A 185 17.34 -9.23 6.40
CA GLY A 185 17.85 -9.84 5.16
C GLY A 185 17.43 -9.12 3.87
N ILE A 186 16.57 -8.10 3.96
CA ILE A 186 16.21 -7.24 2.82
C ILE A 186 16.63 -5.79 3.04
N LYS A 187 16.78 -5.05 1.95
CA LYS A 187 16.85 -3.58 1.94
C LYS A 187 15.91 -3.00 0.90
N LEU A 188 15.28 -1.89 1.23
CA LEU A 188 14.49 -1.12 0.28
C LEU A 188 15.43 -0.43 -0.72
N VAL A 189 15.00 -0.34 -1.99
CA VAL A 189 15.75 0.41 -3.01
C VAL A 189 15.08 1.76 -3.28
N SER A 190 15.90 2.76 -3.54
CA SER A 190 15.44 4.05 -4.03
C SER A 190 14.87 3.91 -5.44
N ILE A 191 13.90 4.73 -5.80
CA ILE A 191 13.35 4.78 -7.15
C ILE A 191 13.63 6.17 -7.74
N ASN A 192 14.26 6.21 -8.91
CA ASN A 192 14.68 7.45 -9.55
C ASN A 192 15.57 8.34 -8.63
N GLY A 193 16.37 7.73 -7.77
CA GLY A 193 17.20 8.43 -6.79
C GLY A 193 16.49 8.83 -5.50
N VAL A 194 15.20 8.58 -5.37
CA VAL A 194 14.40 8.95 -4.19
C VAL A 194 14.17 7.73 -3.29
N ALA A 195 14.63 7.79 -2.06
CA ALA A 195 14.43 6.74 -1.07
C ALA A 195 12.99 6.75 -0.51
N PRO A 196 12.40 5.58 -0.17
CA PRO A 196 11.05 5.50 0.40
C PRO A 196 11.03 5.87 1.90
N THR A 197 11.57 7.03 2.26
CA THR A 197 11.51 7.58 3.61
C THR A 197 10.13 8.17 3.91
N VAL A 198 9.81 8.31 5.19
CA VAL A 198 8.57 8.99 5.61
C VAL A 198 8.49 10.38 4.98
N GLU A 199 9.56 11.15 5.03
CA GLU A 199 9.63 12.50 4.47
C GLU A 199 9.34 12.53 2.97
N ASN A 200 10.02 11.70 2.17
CA ASN A 200 9.84 11.66 0.72
C ASN A 200 8.44 11.18 0.30
N ILE A 201 7.83 10.31 1.11
CA ILE A 201 6.44 9.86 0.89
C ILE A 201 5.47 10.97 1.26
N GLN A 202 5.69 11.64 2.38
CA GLN A 202 4.85 12.73 2.87
C GLN A 202 4.87 13.93 1.92
N ASN A 203 6.04 14.25 1.35
CA ASN A 203 6.21 15.31 0.36
C ASN A 203 5.67 14.95 -1.02
N GLY A 204 5.48 13.66 -1.31
CA GLY A 204 5.10 13.18 -2.63
C GLY A 204 6.27 13.02 -3.60
N ASP A 205 7.51 13.12 -3.12
CA ASP A 205 8.72 12.97 -3.92
C ASP A 205 8.98 11.52 -4.34
N TYR A 206 8.58 10.55 -3.49
CA TYR A 206 8.71 9.13 -3.83
C TYR A 206 7.70 8.73 -4.89
N PRO A 207 8.13 8.19 -6.06
CA PRO A 207 7.27 8.05 -7.25
C PRO A 207 6.06 7.11 -7.09
N PHE A 208 6.16 6.14 -6.16
CA PHE A 208 5.12 5.13 -5.94
C PHE A 208 4.41 5.31 -4.60
N SER A 209 4.30 6.57 -4.15
CA SER A 209 3.44 6.93 -3.03
C SER A 209 1.98 7.03 -3.48
N ALA A 210 1.08 6.65 -2.59
CA ALA A 210 -0.36 6.75 -2.80
C ALA A 210 -1.04 7.17 -1.49
N GLU A 211 -2.08 7.97 -1.63
CA GLU A 211 -2.95 8.31 -0.51
C GLU A 211 -3.94 7.18 -0.28
N PHE A 212 -4.35 7.01 0.97
CA PHE A 212 -5.53 6.25 1.33
C PHE A 212 -6.55 7.19 1.97
N TYR A 213 -7.82 6.83 1.84
CA TYR A 213 -8.91 7.75 2.00
C TYR A 213 -9.94 7.24 3.01
N MET A 214 -10.55 8.18 3.69
CA MET A 214 -11.89 8.07 4.24
C MET A 214 -12.87 8.47 3.15
N ILE A 215 -13.77 7.58 2.78
CA ILE A 215 -14.72 7.81 1.68
C ILE A 215 -16.14 7.73 2.24
N THR A 216 -16.91 8.75 1.94
CA THR A 216 -18.34 8.86 2.25
C THR A 216 -19.11 9.17 0.98
N LEU A 217 -20.43 9.12 1.04
CA LEU A 217 -21.27 9.81 0.08
C LEU A 217 -21.19 11.33 0.30
N GLU A 218 -21.73 12.11 -0.65
CA GLU A 218 -21.63 13.59 -0.68
C GLU A 218 -22.06 14.26 0.64
N ASN A 219 -23.10 13.71 1.28
CA ASN A 219 -23.64 14.22 2.54
C ASN A 219 -23.41 13.19 3.66
N PRO A 220 -22.22 13.18 4.30
CA PRO A 220 -21.93 12.25 5.37
C PRO A 220 -22.83 12.52 6.59
N SER A 221 -23.08 11.48 7.39
CA SER A 221 -23.69 11.64 8.70
C SER A 221 -22.83 12.54 9.61
N LYS A 222 -23.44 13.11 10.64
CA LYS A 222 -22.72 13.93 11.61
C LYS A 222 -21.60 13.14 12.29
N GLU A 223 -21.85 11.89 12.59
CA GLU A 223 -20.93 10.95 13.21
C GLU A 223 -19.75 10.66 12.28
N SER A 224 -20.01 10.39 11.01
CA SER A 224 -18.95 10.21 9.99
C SER A 224 -18.10 11.47 9.84
N GLN A 225 -18.69 12.66 9.84
CA GLN A 225 -17.93 13.91 9.73
C GLN A 225 -17.07 14.14 10.99
N GLN A 226 -17.59 13.87 12.18
CA GLN A 226 -16.82 13.98 13.42
C GLN A 226 -15.61 13.01 13.43
N LEU A 227 -15.80 11.78 12.94
CA LEU A 227 -14.72 10.81 12.82
C LEU A 227 -13.65 11.26 11.81
N ILE A 228 -14.07 11.83 10.69
CA ILE A 228 -13.16 12.41 9.69
C ILE A 228 -12.35 13.54 10.33
N ASP A 229 -13.01 14.49 11.01
CA ASP A 229 -12.35 15.63 11.64
C ASP A 229 -11.37 15.18 12.72
N TRP A 230 -11.72 14.12 13.47
CA TRP A 230 -10.81 13.53 14.45
C TRP A 230 -9.56 12.94 13.81
N PHE A 231 -9.69 12.15 12.73
CA PHE A 231 -8.54 11.60 12.02
C PHE A 231 -7.64 12.67 11.42
N LEU A 232 -8.20 13.81 11.01
CA LEU A 232 -7.44 14.94 10.48
C LEU A 232 -6.80 15.80 11.58
N SER A 233 -7.17 15.61 12.85
CA SER A 233 -6.57 16.30 13.97
C SER A 233 -5.12 15.87 14.23
N PRO A 234 -4.30 16.66 14.96
CA PRO A 234 -2.95 16.25 15.32
C PRO A 234 -2.88 14.89 16.02
N LEU A 235 -3.85 14.57 16.89
CA LEU A 235 -3.92 13.28 17.58
C LEU A 235 -4.22 12.14 16.62
N GLY A 236 -5.17 12.31 15.71
CA GLY A 236 -5.49 11.32 14.68
C GLY A 236 -4.31 11.07 13.74
N GLN A 237 -3.58 12.13 13.35
CA GLN A 237 -2.38 11.99 12.52
C GLN A 237 -1.21 11.33 13.27
N GLN A 238 -1.07 11.57 14.56
CA GLN A 238 -0.12 10.85 15.40
C GLN A 238 -0.45 9.36 15.46
N LEU A 239 -1.73 8.99 15.53
CA LEU A 239 -2.14 7.58 15.48
C LEU A 239 -1.79 6.95 14.13
N VAL A 240 -2.01 7.65 13.01
CA VAL A 240 -1.62 7.19 11.67
C VAL A 240 -0.12 6.88 11.64
N GLU A 241 0.72 7.75 12.20
CA GLU A 241 2.17 7.56 12.29
C GLU A 241 2.53 6.36 13.18
N GLN A 242 1.95 6.25 14.37
CA GLN A 242 2.21 5.15 15.31
C GLN A 242 1.85 3.78 14.74
N THR A 243 0.89 3.72 13.84
CA THR A 243 0.54 2.48 13.12
C THR A 243 1.49 2.15 11.97
N GLY A 244 2.50 2.99 11.69
CA GLY A 244 3.53 2.78 10.69
C GLY A 244 3.19 3.29 9.29
N TYR A 245 2.03 3.93 9.11
CA TYR A 245 1.70 4.66 7.90
C TYR A 245 2.32 6.06 7.91
N VAL A 246 2.26 6.75 6.79
CA VAL A 246 2.79 8.11 6.68
C VAL A 246 1.64 9.10 6.87
N PRO A 247 1.70 9.96 7.92
CA PRO A 247 0.66 10.96 8.15
C PRO A 247 0.65 12.02 7.06
N LEU A 248 -0.48 12.70 6.90
CA LEU A 248 -0.53 13.94 6.12
C LEU A 248 0.35 15.01 6.79
N LYS A 249 0.90 15.94 6.01
CA LYS A 249 1.51 17.11 6.63
C LYS A 249 0.42 17.83 7.44
N THR A 250 0.60 17.91 8.73
CA THR A 250 -0.13 18.88 9.57
C THR A 250 0.27 20.28 9.11
N LEU A 251 -0.71 21.03 8.67
CA LEU A 251 -0.55 22.46 8.37
C LEU A 251 -0.21 23.25 9.63
#